data_61d6dfa06074f17aac649e7d1492f671
#
_entry.id   61d6dfa06074f17aac649e7d1492f671
#
_cell.length_a   1.000
_cell.length_b   1.000
_cell.length_c   1.000
_cell.angle_alpha   90.00
_cell.angle_beta   90.00
_cell.angle_gamma   90.00
#
_symmetry.space_group_name_H-M   'P 1'
#
loop_
_entity.id
_entity.type
_entity.pdbx_description
1 polymer ?
#
loop_
_entity_poly.entity_id
_entity_poly.type
_entity_poly.pdbx_seq_one_letter_code
_entity_poly.pdbx_strand_id
1 'polypeptide(L)'
;VKALVIHGKQDARIEELPDPEPGPGQVRLKMAYAGICGSDLHYFYDGAVGAFTVVEPLVPGHEVAGVVDLDPSGKLAPGTPVTVHPATFGDPVPGLDDEPQLWPNGAYLGSASTNPHTQGGMSELKIVDASMVRVLPEGLPLRRAALAEPLGVALHGIRVAGGVAGKSVLVSGAGPIGLLAAAAALAEGAAEVICSDVLPGPLERARALGVHGVLRAGIDELPGEHFDVVLECAGVPAAVNAAIGSLKRRGILAQIGMLAAGGVPIEMATVVSRELQLRGCFRFADEIDAAIEMLAANPSIEQVITHEVELADSLAGFGTARDSDSSGKVLVRLSGGEQR
;
A
#
# COMPACT_ATOMS: atom_id res chain seq x y z
N VAL A 1 -11.70 14.83 -19.10
CA VAL A 1 -11.81 13.89 -17.96
C VAL A 1 -11.61 14.62 -16.66
N LYS A 2 -12.35 14.24 -15.61
CA LYS A 2 -12.16 14.79 -14.28
C LYS A 2 -11.04 14.08 -13.54
N ALA A 3 -10.24 14.86 -12.77
CA ALA A 3 -9.19 14.35 -11.93
C ALA A 3 -9.07 15.18 -10.65
N LEU A 4 -8.58 14.54 -9.58
CA LEU A 4 -8.06 15.26 -8.42
C LEU A 4 -6.63 15.70 -8.75
N VAL A 5 -6.34 16.99 -8.61
CA VAL A 5 -5.02 17.58 -8.90
C VAL A 5 -4.51 18.31 -7.68
N ILE A 6 -3.34 17.92 -7.18
CA ILE A 6 -2.62 18.59 -6.08
C ILE A 6 -1.66 19.60 -6.69
N HIS A 7 -1.83 20.91 -6.34
CA HIS A 7 -0.95 22.00 -6.77
C HIS A 7 0.14 22.33 -5.75
N GLY A 8 0.01 21.83 -4.55
CA GLY A 8 0.93 22.06 -3.43
C GLY A 8 0.27 21.80 -2.09
N LYS A 9 0.94 22.25 -1.04
CA LYS A 9 0.45 22.08 0.35
C LYS A 9 -0.94 22.66 0.54
N GLN A 10 -1.92 21.80 0.89
CA GLN A 10 -3.32 22.13 1.13
C GLN A 10 -4.03 22.82 -0.06
N ASP A 11 -3.50 22.65 -1.26
CA ASP A 11 -4.13 23.11 -2.50
C ASP A 11 -4.33 21.91 -3.43
N ALA A 12 -5.54 21.38 -3.43
CA ALA A 12 -5.97 20.32 -4.35
C ALA A 12 -7.38 20.62 -4.85
N ARG A 13 -7.63 20.28 -6.12
CA ARG A 13 -8.85 20.66 -6.83
C ARG A 13 -9.31 19.52 -7.73
N ILE A 14 -10.63 19.43 -7.96
CA ILE A 14 -11.16 18.62 -9.05
C ILE A 14 -11.10 19.47 -10.31
N GLU A 15 -10.37 19.00 -11.30
CA GLU A 15 -10.16 19.71 -12.57
C GLU A 15 -10.63 18.86 -13.76
N GLU A 16 -11.00 19.55 -14.83
CA GLU A 16 -11.21 18.92 -16.13
C GLU A 16 -9.90 18.97 -16.94
N LEU A 17 -9.34 17.80 -17.20
CA LEU A 17 -8.14 17.63 -18.01
C LEU A 17 -8.54 17.19 -19.44
N PRO A 18 -7.69 17.43 -20.44
CA PRO A 18 -7.88 16.85 -21.77
C PRO A 18 -8.00 15.33 -21.72
N ASP A 19 -8.79 14.74 -22.60
CA ASP A 19 -8.86 13.29 -22.73
C ASP A 19 -7.52 12.77 -23.24
N PRO A 20 -6.86 11.84 -22.49
CA PRO A 20 -5.57 11.36 -22.90
C PRO A 20 -5.67 10.32 -24.02
N GLU A 21 -4.79 10.39 -25.02
CA GLU A 21 -4.72 9.42 -26.11
C GLU A 21 -3.49 8.51 -25.96
N PRO A 22 -3.67 7.15 -25.97
CA PRO A 22 -2.57 6.24 -25.80
C PRO A 22 -1.68 6.16 -27.04
N GLY A 23 -0.37 6.26 -26.81
CA GLY A 23 0.65 6.01 -27.83
C GLY A 23 0.96 4.51 -28.02
N PRO A 24 1.92 4.20 -28.91
CA PRO A 24 2.40 2.83 -29.08
C PRO A 24 2.88 2.21 -27.77
N GLY A 25 2.41 1.00 -27.45
CA GLY A 25 2.79 0.29 -26.21
C GLY A 25 2.06 0.76 -24.94
N GLN A 26 1.11 1.68 -25.08
CA GLN A 26 0.30 2.21 -23.99
C GLN A 26 -1.15 1.73 -24.08
N VAL A 27 -1.82 1.73 -22.94
CA VAL A 27 -3.25 1.38 -22.80
C VAL A 27 -3.94 2.50 -22.03
N ARG A 28 -5.12 2.91 -22.52
CA ARG A 28 -5.99 3.80 -21.77
C ARG A 28 -6.96 2.99 -20.94
N LEU A 29 -7.00 3.30 -19.65
CA LEU A 29 -7.87 2.67 -18.68
C LEU A 29 -8.96 3.64 -18.24
N LYS A 30 -10.18 3.15 -18.10
CA LYS A 30 -11.26 3.82 -17.40
C LYS A 30 -11.19 3.38 -15.94
N MET A 31 -10.82 4.31 -15.07
CA MET A 31 -10.59 4.03 -13.65
C MET A 31 -11.94 3.95 -12.93
N ALA A 32 -12.08 2.92 -12.09
CA ALA A 32 -13.27 2.74 -11.24
C ALA A 32 -13.00 3.18 -9.80
N TYR A 33 -11.87 2.74 -9.24
CA TYR A 33 -11.49 3.02 -7.86
C TYR A 33 -10.01 3.40 -7.76
N ALA A 34 -9.72 4.33 -6.84
CA ALA A 34 -8.37 4.59 -6.36
C ALA A 34 -8.36 4.60 -4.82
N GLY A 35 -7.44 3.86 -4.19
CA GLY A 35 -7.20 3.93 -2.76
C GLY A 35 -6.45 5.20 -2.38
N ILE A 36 -6.78 5.74 -1.21
CA ILE A 36 -6.02 6.85 -0.62
C ILE A 36 -4.89 6.25 0.21
N CYS A 37 -3.65 6.56 -0.17
CA CYS A 37 -2.43 6.16 0.53
C CYS A 37 -1.94 7.26 1.48
N GLY A 38 -1.13 6.90 2.47
CA GLY A 38 -0.45 7.86 3.35
C GLY A 38 0.42 8.87 2.58
N SER A 39 1.04 8.45 1.46
CA SER A 39 1.82 9.35 0.60
C SER A 39 0.95 10.41 -0.07
N ASP A 40 -0.29 10.09 -0.49
CA ASP A 40 -1.22 11.07 -1.05
C ASP A 40 -1.59 12.13 0.00
N LEU A 41 -1.79 11.68 1.26
CA LEU A 41 -2.03 12.60 2.40
C LEU A 41 -0.84 13.52 2.63
N HIS A 42 0.40 13.01 2.59
CA HIS A 42 1.60 13.82 2.73
C HIS A 42 1.76 14.84 1.59
N TYR A 43 1.53 14.44 0.32
CA TYR A 43 1.55 15.39 -0.79
C TYR A 43 0.53 16.51 -0.60
N PHE A 44 -0.67 16.20 -0.13
CA PHE A 44 -1.69 17.21 0.10
C PHE A 44 -1.40 18.06 1.37
N TYR A 45 -1.22 17.42 2.54
CA TYR A 45 -1.12 18.17 3.80
C TYR A 45 0.24 18.85 4.00
N ASP A 46 1.32 18.24 3.52
CA ASP A 46 2.69 18.70 3.76
C ASP A 46 3.35 19.29 2.51
N GLY A 47 2.83 18.97 1.31
CA GLY A 47 3.38 19.37 0.03
C GLY A 47 4.57 18.50 -0.41
N ALA A 48 4.91 17.45 0.34
CA ALA A 48 6.05 16.59 0.04
C ALA A 48 5.95 15.24 0.76
N VAL A 49 6.59 14.22 0.18
CA VAL A 49 6.87 12.92 0.82
C VAL A 49 8.39 12.78 0.95
N GLY A 50 8.93 12.95 2.16
CA GLY A 50 10.38 13.00 2.36
C GLY A 50 11.02 14.11 1.52
N ALA A 51 11.92 13.75 0.62
CA ALA A 51 12.60 14.68 -0.28
C ALA A 51 11.79 15.03 -1.55
N PHE A 52 10.68 14.38 -1.81
CA PHE A 52 9.89 14.52 -3.03
C PHE A 52 8.82 15.59 -2.85
N THR A 53 9.11 16.81 -3.29
CA THR A 53 8.23 17.98 -3.17
C THR A 53 7.37 18.13 -4.41
N VAL A 54 6.09 18.48 -4.23
CA VAL A 54 5.19 18.86 -5.32
C VAL A 54 5.64 20.21 -5.86
N VAL A 55 6.23 20.23 -7.07
CA VAL A 55 6.74 21.44 -7.75
C VAL A 55 5.95 21.77 -9.01
N GLU A 56 5.06 20.91 -9.43
CA GLU A 56 4.10 21.08 -10.52
C GLU A 56 2.80 20.32 -10.21
N PRO A 57 1.70 20.53 -10.95
CA PRO A 57 0.45 19.82 -10.70
C PRO A 57 0.62 18.31 -10.72
N LEU A 58 0.13 17.63 -9.68
CA LEU A 58 0.21 16.19 -9.48
C LEU A 58 -1.18 15.58 -9.36
N VAL A 59 -1.54 14.66 -10.25
CA VAL A 59 -2.65 13.72 -10.02
C VAL A 59 -2.14 12.61 -9.11
N PRO A 60 -2.67 12.44 -7.88
CA PRO A 60 -2.22 11.39 -6.96
C PRO A 60 -2.82 10.02 -7.29
N GLY A 61 -2.50 9.00 -6.48
CA GLY A 61 -3.13 7.68 -6.51
C GLY A 61 -2.33 6.65 -7.31
N HIS A 62 -2.03 5.53 -6.64
CA HIS A 62 -1.30 4.39 -7.18
C HIS A 62 -1.95 3.06 -6.80
N GLU A 63 -2.96 3.06 -5.95
CA GLU A 63 -3.75 1.91 -5.54
C GLU A 63 -5.04 1.88 -6.38
N VAL A 64 -4.98 1.35 -7.60
CA VAL A 64 -6.02 1.60 -8.61
C VAL A 64 -6.59 0.33 -9.22
N ALA A 65 -7.87 0.38 -9.57
CA ALA A 65 -8.54 -0.64 -10.37
C ALA A 65 -9.53 0.00 -11.34
N GLY A 66 -9.70 -0.63 -12.49
CA GLY A 66 -10.58 -0.15 -13.54
C GLY A 66 -10.76 -1.16 -14.65
N VAL A 67 -11.13 -0.67 -15.82
CA VAL A 67 -11.27 -1.51 -17.02
C VAL A 67 -10.49 -0.91 -18.17
N VAL A 68 -10.08 -1.74 -19.10
CA VAL A 68 -9.52 -1.28 -20.36
C VAL A 68 -10.57 -0.46 -21.11
N ASP A 69 -10.21 0.75 -21.49
CA ASP A 69 -11.01 1.61 -22.36
C ASP A 69 -10.54 1.51 -23.81
N LEU A 70 -9.24 1.66 -24.04
CA LEU A 70 -8.63 1.58 -25.36
C LEU A 70 -7.24 0.97 -25.31
N ASP A 71 -7.04 -0.13 -26.03
CA ASP A 71 -5.72 -0.70 -26.32
C ASP A 71 -5.47 -0.66 -27.83
N PRO A 72 -4.61 0.25 -28.33
CA PRO A 72 -4.31 0.35 -29.77
C PRO A 72 -3.68 -0.92 -30.36
N SER A 73 -3.07 -1.77 -29.53
CA SER A 73 -2.51 -3.05 -29.99
C SER A 73 -3.55 -4.13 -30.22
N GLY A 74 -4.76 -3.96 -29.70
CA GLY A 74 -5.86 -4.92 -29.77
C GLY A 74 -5.68 -6.19 -28.94
N LYS A 75 -4.68 -6.26 -28.05
CA LYS A 75 -4.44 -7.42 -27.19
C LYS A 75 -5.43 -7.52 -26.03
N LEU A 76 -5.85 -6.37 -25.51
CA LEU A 76 -6.80 -6.27 -24.41
C LEU A 76 -8.11 -5.71 -24.95
N ALA A 77 -9.20 -6.43 -24.75
CA ALA A 77 -10.53 -5.96 -25.17
C ALA A 77 -11.04 -4.83 -24.27
N PRO A 78 -11.75 -3.84 -24.80
CA PRO A 78 -12.44 -2.86 -23.98
C PRO A 78 -13.37 -3.53 -22.96
N GLY A 79 -13.42 -3.00 -21.74
CA GLY A 79 -14.17 -3.59 -20.63
C GLY A 79 -13.43 -4.68 -19.85
N THR A 80 -12.24 -5.13 -20.27
CA THR A 80 -11.43 -6.10 -19.51
C THR A 80 -11.08 -5.52 -18.12
N PRO A 81 -11.44 -6.18 -17.00
CA PRO A 81 -11.11 -5.72 -15.66
C PRO A 81 -9.61 -5.80 -15.39
N VAL A 82 -9.04 -4.74 -14.83
CA VAL A 82 -7.59 -4.62 -14.60
C VAL A 82 -7.27 -3.88 -13.32
N THR A 83 -6.09 -4.15 -12.78
CA THR A 83 -5.32 -3.27 -11.90
C THR A 83 -3.99 -2.92 -12.55
N VAL A 84 -3.17 -2.12 -11.89
CA VAL A 84 -1.92 -1.61 -12.45
C VAL A 84 -0.78 -1.85 -11.48
N HIS A 85 0.33 -2.41 -11.96
CA HIS A 85 1.60 -2.34 -11.25
C HIS A 85 2.10 -0.90 -11.32
N PRO A 86 2.17 -0.15 -10.20
CA PRO A 86 2.37 1.30 -10.27
C PRO A 86 3.80 1.74 -10.58
N ALA A 87 4.78 0.82 -10.51
CA ALA A 87 6.17 1.15 -10.75
C ALA A 87 6.56 0.99 -12.22
N THR A 88 7.35 1.94 -12.70
CA THR A 88 8.25 1.74 -13.84
C THR A 88 9.66 1.63 -13.25
N PHE A 89 10.27 0.47 -13.41
CA PHE A 89 11.60 0.22 -12.85
C PHE A 89 12.67 1.01 -13.62
N GLY A 90 13.70 1.43 -12.89
CA GLY A 90 14.77 2.25 -13.43
C GLY A 90 15.94 1.43 -14.00
N ASP A 91 17.16 1.93 -13.76
CA ASP A 91 18.37 1.34 -14.33
C ASP A 91 18.83 0.13 -13.51
N PRO A 92 19.02 -1.06 -14.14
CA PRO A 92 19.46 -2.26 -13.44
C PRO A 92 20.76 -2.06 -12.66
N VAL A 93 20.82 -2.58 -11.44
CA VAL A 93 22.00 -2.56 -10.58
C VAL A 93 22.56 -3.98 -10.46
N PRO A 94 23.82 -4.23 -10.82
CA PRO A 94 24.43 -5.57 -10.69
C PRO A 94 24.32 -6.13 -9.26
N GLY A 95 23.83 -7.36 -9.13
CA GLY A 95 23.59 -8.02 -7.84
C GLY A 95 22.26 -7.70 -7.19
N LEU A 96 21.40 -6.90 -7.83
CA LEU A 96 20.01 -6.64 -7.45
C LEU A 96 19.05 -7.01 -8.61
N ASP A 97 19.34 -8.08 -9.33
CA ASP A 97 18.59 -8.47 -10.54
C ASP A 97 17.13 -8.82 -10.22
N ASP A 98 16.90 -9.42 -9.04
CA ASP A 98 15.56 -9.81 -8.56
C ASP A 98 14.92 -8.74 -7.64
N GLU A 99 15.53 -7.56 -7.53
CA GLU A 99 15.11 -6.47 -6.63
C GLU A 99 14.93 -5.15 -7.39
N PRO A 100 14.13 -5.13 -8.49
CA PRO A 100 14.02 -3.96 -9.37
C PRO A 100 13.43 -2.73 -8.69
N GLN A 101 12.68 -2.90 -7.59
CA GLN A 101 12.17 -1.80 -6.77
C GLN A 101 13.31 -0.97 -6.12
N LEU A 102 14.53 -1.50 -6.05
CA LEU A 102 15.72 -0.82 -5.53
C LEU A 102 16.57 -0.15 -6.62
N TRP A 103 16.21 -0.30 -7.90
CA TRP A 103 16.96 0.31 -8.98
C TRP A 103 16.74 1.83 -9.00
N PRO A 104 17.81 2.63 -9.25
CA PRO A 104 17.68 4.09 -9.33
C PRO A 104 16.91 4.51 -10.58
N ASN A 105 16.43 5.76 -10.58
CA ASN A 105 15.72 6.39 -11.71
C ASN A 105 14.38 5.75 -12.10
N GLY A 106 13.81 4.93 -11.24
CA GLY A 106 12.46 4.41 -11.41
C GLY A 106 11.39 5.48 -11.16
N ALA A 107 10.19 5.22 -11.68
CA ALA A 107 9.01 6.05 -11.47
C ALA A 107 7.91 5.27 -10.74
N TYR A 108 6.97 6.00 -10.14
CA TYR A 108 5.81 5.42 -9.47
C TYR A 108 4.59 6.30 -9.69
N LEU A 109 3.44 5.71 -10.00
CA LEU A 109 2.20 6.47 -10.23
C LEU A 109 1.89 7.37 -9.02
N GLY A 110 1.41 8.57 -9.29
CA GLY A 110 1.03 9.54 -8.28
C GLY A 110 2.20 10.03 -7.41
N SER A 111 3.43 10.02 -7.94
CA SER A 111 4.63 10.41 -7.18
C SER A 111 5.32 11.64 -7.75
N ALA A 112 5.75 12.53 -6.86
CA ALA A 112 6.61 13.68 -7.16
C ALA A 112 8.11 13.33 -7.17
N SER A 113 8.48 12.04 -7.21
CA SER A 113 9.88 11.58 -7.21
C SER A 113 10.61 11.84 -8.53
N THR A 114 9.87 12.14 -9.59
CA THR A 114 10.41 12.45 -10.93
C THR A 114 10.09 13.88 -11.32
N ASN A 115 10.82 14.41 -12.33
CA ASN A 115 10.53 15.69 -12.95
C ASN A 115 10.58 15.52 -14.48
N PRO A 116 9.43 15.64 -15.21
CA PRO A 116 8.09 15.94 -14.68
C PRO A 116 7.58 14.85 -13.74
N HIS A 117 6.58 15.22 -12.88
CA HIS A 117 5.94 14.29 -11.94
C HIS A 117 5.24 13.13 -12.64
N THR A 118 5.30 11.94 -12.03
CA THR A 118 4.59 10.77 -12.55
C THR A 118 3.13 10.82 -12.09
N GLN A 119 2.24 11.17 -13.03
CA GLN A 119 0.81 11.34 -12.75
C GLN A 119 0.15 10.02 -12.35
N GLY A 120 -0.69 10.05 -11.32
CA GLY A 120 -1.40 8.89 -10.76
C GLY A 120 -2.76 8.61 -11.43
N GLY A 121 -3.54 7.80 -10.75
CA GLY A 121 -4.82 7.29 -11.25
C GLY A 121 -6.07 7.84 -10.57
N MET A 122 -5.99 8.91 -9.75
CA MET A 122 -7.20 9.60 -9.26
C MET A 122 -7.80 10.50 -10.35
N SER A 123 -8.13 9.89 -11.47
CA SER A 123 -8.75 10.48 -12.65
C SER A 123 -9.70 9.48 -13.32
N GLU A 124 -10.69 9.96 -14.08
CA GLU A 124 -11.63 9.07 -14.78
C GLU A 124 -10.97 8.22 -15.87
N LEU A 125 -9.97 8.76 -16.57
CA LEU A 125 -9.16 8.05 -17.55
C LEU A 125 -7.66 8.17 -17.21
N LYS A 126 -6.92 7.06 -17.39
CA LYS A 126 -5.49 7.02 -17.19
C LYS A 126 -4.80 6.25 -18.31
N ILE A 127 -3.69 6.79 -18.83
CA ILE A 127 -2.79 6.03 -19.69
C ILE A 127 -1.70 5.42 -18.83
N VAL A 128 -1.40 4.15 -19.09
CA VAL A 128 -0.28 3.41 -18.52
C VAL A 128 0.43 2.63 -19.62
N ASP A 129 1.68 2.24 -19.39
CA ASP A 129 2.36 1.31 -20.27
C ASP A 129 1.68 -0.07 -20.19
N ALA A 130 1.57 -0.76 -21.30
CA ALA A 130 0.89 -2.06 -21.36
C ALA A 130 1.52 -3.11 -20.41
N SER A 131 2.82 -3.00 -20.15
CA SER A 131 3.54 -3.85 -19.19
C SER A 131 3.11 -3.67 -17.73
N MET A 132 2.54 -2.52 -17.39
CA MET A 132 2.03 -2.24 -16.05
C MET A 132 0.65 -2.87 -15.80
N VAL A 133 -0.09 -3.21 -16.84
CA VAL A 133 -1.46 -3.72 -16.73
C VAL A 133 -1.47 -5.15 -16.19
N ARG A 134 -2.33 -5.41 -15.21
CA ARG A 134 -2.62 -6.73 -14.67
C ARG A 134 -4.10 -7.04 -14.86
N VAL A 135 -4.38 -8.05 -15.69
CA VAL A 135 -5.76 -8.52 -15.92
C VAL A 135 -6.25 -9.24 -14.67
N LEU A 136 -7.45 -8.90 -14.22
CA LEU A 136 -8.02 -9.51 -13.03
C LEU A 136 -8.66 -10.86 -13.36
N PRO A 137 -8.58 -11.84 -12.44
CA PRO A 137 -9.31 -13.09 -12.58
C PRO A 137 -10.82 -12.85 -12.51
N GLU A 138 -11.58 -13.74 -13.17
CA GLU A 138 -13.04 -13.70 -13.14
C GLU A 138 -13.57 -13.72 -11.70
N GLY A 139 -14.54 -12.86 -11.42
CA GLY A 139 -15.18 -12.78 -10.11
C GLY A 139 -14.45 -11.93 -9.06
N LEU A 140 -13.27 -11.37 -9.36
CA LEU A 140 -12.62 -10.40 -8.46
C LEU A 140 -13.21 -8.99 -8.71
N PRO A 141 -13.98 -8.42 -7.75
CA PRO A 141 -14.55 -7.09 -7.91
C PRO A 141 -13.47 -6.00 -7.99
N LEU A 142 -13.67 -4.99 -8.84
CA LEU A 142 -12.76 -3.84 -8.97
C LEU A 142 -12.50 -3.14 -7.64
N ARG A 143 -13.53 -3.05 -6.79
CA ARG A 143 -13.43 -2.50 -5.44
C ARG A 143 -12.35 -3.21 -4.61
N ARG A 144 -12.37 -4.52 -4.59
CA ARG A 144 -11.37 -5.32 -3.88
C ARG A 144 -10.02 -5.30 -4.57
N ALA A 145 -10.00 -5.28 -5.91
CA ALA A 145 -8.78 -5.23 -6.70
C ALA A 145 -7.96 -3.93 -6.48
N ALA A 146 -8.59 -2.84 -6.04
CA ALA A 146 -7.87 -1.62 -5.63
C ALA A 146 -6.93 -1.84 -4.42
N LEU A 147 -7.08 -2.95 -3.69
CA LEU A 147 -6.16 -3.36 -2.62
C LEU A 147 -4.91 -4.09 -3.13
N ALA A 148 -4.78 -4.38 -4.43
CA ALA A 148 -3.68 -5.20 -4.95
C ALA A 148 -2.31 -4.56 -4.69
N GLU A 149 -2.19 -3.26 -4.89
CA GLU A 149 -0.95 -2.52 -4.63
C GLU A 149 -0.57 -2.56 -3.14
N PRO A 150 -1.39 -2.08 -2.19
CA PRO A 150 -1.01 -2.08 -0.78
C PRO A 150 -0.87 -3.49 -0.19
N LEU A 151 -1.57 -4.50 -0.74
CA LEU A 151 -1.34 -5.89 -0.37
C LEU A 151 0.00 -6.40 -0.91
N GLY A 152 0.42 -5.97 -2.10
CA GLY A 152 1.76 -6.24 -2.64
C GLY A 152 2.87 -5.74 -1.70
N VAL A 153 2.71 -4.53 -1.14
CA VAL A 153 3.64 -4.00 -0.11
C VAL A 153 3.69 -4.90 1.13
N ALA A 154 2.54 -5.38 1.60
CA ALA A 154 2.46 -6.27 2.76
C ALA A 154 3.12 -7.64 2.48
N LEU A 155 2.88 -8.21 1.30
CA LEU A 155 3.49 -9.48 0.85
C LEU A 155 5.01 -9.34 0.70
N HIS A 156 5.48 -8.21 0.19
CA HIS A 156 6.92 -7.93 0.13
C HIS A 156 7.54 -7.91 1.54
N GLY A 157 6.88 -7.29 2.51
CA GLY A 157 7.32 -7.34 3.91
C GLY A 157 7.42 -8.76 4.45
N ILE A 158 6.45 -9.63 4.14
CA ILE A 158 6.48 -11.05 4.51
C ILE A 158 7.63 -11.78 3.80
N ARG A 159 7.86 -11.53 2.51
CA ARG A 159 9.00 -12.11 1.76
C ARG A 159 10.33 -11.69 2.37
N VAL A 160 10.50 -10.41 2.66
CA VAL A 160 11.71 -9.86 3.31
C VAL A 160 11.92 -10.49 4.68
N ALA A 161 10.85 -10.80 5.43
CA ALA A 161 10.92 -11.52 6.70
C ALA A 161 11.30 -13.03 6.55
N GLY A 162 11.37 -13.53 5.31
CA GLY A 162 11.63 -14.95 5.03
C GLY A 162 10.41 -15.85 5.27
N GLY A 163 9.20 -15.32 5.00
CA GLY A 163 7.93 -16.00 5.15
C GLY A 163 7.43 -16.11 6.60
N VAL A 164 6.15 -16.44 6.75
CA VAL A 164 5.44 -16.47 8.06
C VAL A 164 4.78 -17.82 8.38
N ALA A 165 4.74 -18.75 7.43
CA ALA A 165 4.08 -20.05 7.63
C ALA A 165 4.60 -20.77 8.89
N GLY A 166 3.67 -21.17 9.77
CA GLY A 166 3.96 -21.87 11.02
C GLY A 166 4.66 -21.02 12.11
N LYS A 167 4.82 -19.69 11.87
CA LYS A 167 5.50 -18.78 12.81
C LYS A 167 4.50 -17.98 13.65
N SER A 168 4.96 -17.49 14.82
CA SER A 168 4.27 -16.46 15.60
C SER A 168 4.66 -15.08 15.05
N VAL A 169 3.66 -14.28 14.67
CA VAL A 169 3.81 -12.99 13.99
C VAL A 169 3.17 -11.88 14.79
N LEU A 170 3.92 -10.81 15.03
CA LEU A 170 3.37 -9.53 15.49
C LEU A 170 3.25 -8.58 14.28
N VAL A 171 2.08 -8.00 14.09
CA VAL A 171 1.88 -6.83 13.23
C VAL A 171 1.83 -5.60 14.12
N SER A 172 2.84 -4.78 14.04
CA SER A 172 2.97 -3.54 14.83
C SER A 172 2.44 -2.35 14.01
N GLY A 173 1.32 -1.78 14.44
CA GLY A 173 0.51 -0.82 13.69
C GLY A 173 -0.56 -1.53 12.86
N ALA A 174 -1.84 -1.32 13.22
CA ALA A 174 -3.00 -1.92 12.57
C ALA A 174 -3.74 -0.93 11.63
N GLY A 175 -3.01 0.02 11.03
CA GLY A 175 -3.49 0.84 9.92
C GLY A 175 -3.71 0.01 8.65
N PRO A 176 -4.07 0.61 7.50
CA PRO A 176 -4.40 -0.12 6.28
C PRO A 176 -3.35 -1.16 5.85
N ILE A 177 -2.06 -0.81 5.89
CA ILE A 177 -0.96 -1.73 5.54
C ILE A 177 -0.84 -2.85 6.59
N GLY A 178 -0.94 -2.53 7.89
CA GLY A 178 -0.90 -3.55 8.95
C GLY A 178 -2.06 -4.52 8.88
N LEU A 179 -3.28 -4.05 8.58
CA LEU A 179 -4.44 -4.92 8.38
C LEU A 179 -4.24 -5.86 7.19
N LEU A 180 -3.69 -5.37 6.08
CA LEU A 180 -3.37 -6.19 4.91
C LEU A 180 -2.23 -7.18 5.22
N ALA A 181 -1.22 -6.76 5.98
CA ALA A 181 -0.13 -7.64 6.44
C ALA A 181 -0.66 -8.75 7.36
N ALA A 182 -1.59 -8.43 8.26
CA ALA A 182 -2.24 -9.40 9.12
C ALA A 182 -3.07 -10.41 8.31
N ALA A 183 -3.89 -9.92 7.37
CA ALA A 183 -4.68 -10.78 6.49
C ALA A 183 -3.79 -11.69 5.62
N ALA A 184 -2.70 -11.16 5.07
CA ALA A 184 -1.73 -11.94 4.31
C ALA A 184 -1.03 -12.99 5.19
N ALA A 185 -0.61 -12.63 6.41
CA ALA A 185 0.02 -13.58 7.34
C ALA A 185 -0.91 -14.74 7.73
N LEU A 186 -2.21 -14.45 7.94
CA LEU A 186 -3.24 -15.49 8.16
C LEU A 186 -3.37 -16.40 6.93
N ALA A 187 -3.49 -15.82 5.74
CA ALA A 187 -3.64 -16.57 4.49
C ALA A 187 -2.41 -17.43 4.17
N GLU A 188 -1.22 -16.99 4.51
CA GLU A 188 0.03 -17.75 4.35
C GLU A 188 0.31 -18.76 5.48
N GLY A 189 -0.64 -18.94 6.41
CA GLY A 189 -0.57 -20.01 7.43
C GLY A 189 0.37 -19.70 8.59
N ALA A 190 0.47 -18.44 9.04
CA ALA A 190 1.10 -18.12 10.30
C ALA A 190 0.41 -18.88 11.45
N ALA A 191 1.19 -19.44 12.40
CA ALA A 191 0.63 -20.17 13.53
C ALA A 191 -0.10 -19.25 14.51
N GLU A 192 0.37 -18.02 14.60
CA GLU A 192 -0.23 -16.97 15.43
C GLU A 192 -0.03 -15.62 14.75
N VAL A 193 -1.08 -14.80 14.72
CA VAL A 193 -1.02 -13.41 14.28
C VAL A 193 -1.63 -12.53 15.36
N ILE A 194 -0.82 -11.65 15.93
CA ILE A 194 -1.22 -10.64 16.92
C ILE A 194 -1.03 -9.26 16.27
N CYS A 195 -2.03 -8.39 16.40
CA CYS A 195 -1.91 -6.99 15.98
C CYS A 195 -1.77 -6.07 17.19
N SER A 196 -0.92 -5.07 17.11
CA SER A 196 -0.83 -4.02 18.14
C SER A 196 -1.04 -2.64 17.54
N ASP A 197 -1.77 -1.77 18.24
CA ASP A 197 -1.98 -0.38 17.87
C ASP A 197 -2.30 0.46 19.13
N VAL A 198 -2.09 1.77 19.05
CA VAL A 198 -2.43 2.71 20.14
C VAL A 198 -3.91 3.08 20.13
N LEU A 199 -4.62 2.87 19.02
CA LEU A 199 -6.04 3.22 18.83
C LEU A 199 -6.94 1.99 18.91
N PRO A 200 -8.16 2.09 19.44
CA PRO A 200 -9.10 0.97 19.50
C PRO A 200 -9.67 0.57 18.14
N GLY A 201 -9.99 1.54 17.29
CA GLY A 201 -10.63 1.28 15.99
C GLY A 201 -9.82 0.35 15.06
N PRO A 202 -8.52 0.58 14.84
CA PRO A 202 -7.65 -0.37 14.12
C PRO A 202 -7.68 -1.78 14.70
N LEU A 203 -7.67 -1.92 16.03
CA LEU A 203 -7.69 -3.21 16.70
C LEU A 203 -9.04 -3.95 16.53
N GLU A 204 -10.17 -3.22 16.48
CA GLU A 204 -11.47 -3.80 16.17
C GLU A 204 -11.51 -4.34 14.74
N ARG A 205 -10.97 -3.60 13.78
CA ARG A 205 -10.83 -4.06 12.40
C ARG A 205 -9.92 -5.29 12.28
N ALA A 206 -8.81 -5.32 13.02
CA ALA A 206 -7.95 -6.50 13.08
C ALA A 206 -8.69 -7.73 13.64
N ARG A 207 -9.50 -7.58 14.71
CA ARG A 207 -10.35 -8.66 15.21
C ARG A 207 -11.34 -9.16 14.17
N ALA A 208 -11.95 -8.25 13.41
CA ALA A 208 -12.89 -8.60 12.35
C ALA A 208 -12.25 -9.42 11.23
N LEU A 209 -10.95 -9.21 10.95
CA LEU A 209 -10.16 -10.02 10.01
C LEU A 209 -9.84 -11.43 10.53
N GLY A 210 -10.08 -11.72 11.83
CA GLY A 210 -9.85 -13.03 12.42
C GLY A 210 -8.44 -13.26 12.93
N VAL A 211 -7.69 -12.21 13.29
CA VAL A 211 -6.39 -12.36 13.95
C VAL A 211 -6.53 -13.07 15.30
N HIS A 212 -5.48 -13.77 15.75
CA HIS A 212 -5.49 -14.55 16.98
C HIS A 212 -5.59 -13.71 18.25
N GLY A 213 -5.16 -12.44 18.18
CA GLY A 213 -5.26 -11.51 19.28
C GLY A 213 -4.90 -10.09 18.89
N VAL A 214 -5.23 -9.16 19.78
CA VAL A 214 -4.86 -7.76 19.63
C VAL A 214 -4.37 -7.21 20.95
N LEU A 215 -3.43 -6.26 20.90
CA LEU A 215 -2.82 -5.60 22.04
C LEU A 215 -2.88 -4.08 21.86
N ARG A 216 -3.39 -3.38 22.83
CA ARG A 216 -3.39 -1.92 22.83
C ARG A 216 -2.05 -1.40 23.33
N ALA A 217 -1.23 -0.92 22.40
CA ALA A 217 0.11 -0.42 22.72
C ALA A 217 0.05 0.73 23.77
N GLY A 218 0.92 0.66 24.76
CA GLY A 218 0.94 1.60 25.89
C GLY A 218 -0.06 1.29 27.01
N ILE A 219 -0.92 0.30 26.85
CA ILE A 219 -1.88 -0.19 27.87
C ILE A 219 -1.63 -1.65 28.19
N ASP A 220 -1.68 -2.51 27.15
CA ASP A 220 -1.43 -3.93 27.32
C ASP A 220 0.07 -4.23 27.27
N GLU A 221 0.49 -5.23 28.03
CA GLU A 221 1.88 -5.69 28.02
C GLU A 221 2.15 -6.50 26.75
N LEU A 222 3.14 -6.07 25.97
CA LEU A 222 3.63 -6.83 24.83
C LEU A 222 4.56 -7.95 25.33
N PRO A 223 4.27 -9.25 25.02
CA PRO A 223 5.08 -10.35 25.52
C PRO A 223 6.51 -10.28 24.99
N GLY A 224 7.49 -10.41 25.89
CA GLY A 224 8.91 -10.48 25.53
C GLY A 224 9.28 -11.85 24.95
N GLU A 225 10.22 -11.88 23.99
CA GLU A 225 10.76 -13.10 23.37
C GLU A 225 9.68 -14.10 22.87
N HIS A 226 8.60 -13.57 22.29
CA HIS A 226 7.44 -14.38 21.89
C HIS A 226 7.31 -14.57 20.38
N PHE A 227 7.62 -13.56 19.57
CA PHE A 227 7.39 -13.58 18.14
C PHE A 227 8.62 -14.02 17.35
N ASP A 228 8.41 -14.84 16.33
CA ASP A 228 9.44 -15.21 15.36
C ASP A 228 9.69 -14.09 14.36
N VAL A 229 8.60 -13.37 13.98
CA VAL A 229 8.60 -12.29 13.01
C VAL A 229 7.79 -11.12 13.54
N VAL A 230 8.28 -9.91 13.30
CA VAL A 230 7.50 -8.68 13.42
C VAL A 230 7.41 -8.00 12.05
N LEU A 231 6.20 -7.68 11.62
CA LEU A 231 5.90 -6.82 10.49
C LEU A 231 5.61 -5.42 11.07
N GLU A 232 6.60 -4.53 11.00
CA GLU A 232 6.49 -3.20 11.58
C GLU A 232 5.89 -2.23 10.56
N CYS A 233 4.63 -1.82 10.79
CA CYS A 233 3.82 -0.99 9.89
C CYS A 233 3.50 0.38 10.48
N ALA A 234 3.86 0.66 11.74
CA ALA A 234 3.54 1.94 12.40
C ALA A 234 4.53 3.06 12.03
N GLY A 235 5.79 2.73 11.79
CA GLY A 235 6.82 3.70 11.41
C GLY A 235 7.16 4.71 12.52
N VAL A 236 7.03 4.31 13.81
CA VAL A 236 7.39 5.18 14.94
C VAL A 236 8.41 4.52 15.85
N PRO A 237 9.40 5.26 16.40
CA PRO A 237 10.50 4.68 17.18
C PRO A 237 10.06 3.85 18.39
N ALA A 238 8.98 4.28 19.07
CA ALA A 238 8.45 3.55 20.22
C ALA A 238 7.91 2.16 19.83
N ALA A 239 7.23 2.05 18.69
CA ALA A 239 6.72 0.78 18.16
C ALA A 239 7.87 -0.15 17.74
N VAL A 240 8.89 0.39 17.05
CA VAL A 240 10.09 -0.37 16.66
C VAL A 240 10.80 -0.95 17.88
N ASN A 241 11.01 -0.15 18.94
CA ASN A 241 11.68 -0.61 20.15
C ASN A 241 10.85 -1.65 20.92
N ALA A 242 9.53 -1.47 21.00
CA ALA A 242 8.63 -2.47 21.59
C ALA A 242 8.68 -3.79 20.78
N ALA A 243 8.66 -3.69 19.46
CA ALA A 243 8.80 -4.84 18.55
C ALA A 243 10.12 -5.59 18.75
N ILE A 244 11.25 -4.88 18.85
CA ILE A 244 12.57 -5.47 19.15
C ILE A 244 12.52 -6.27 20.47
N GLY A 245 11.89 -5.70 21.53
CA GLY A 245 11.75 -6.36 22.82
C GLY A 245 10.93 -7.65 22.78
N SER A 246 9.96 -7.74 21.85
CA SER A 246 9.04 -8.86 21.73
C SER A 246 9.57 -10.04 20.90
N LEU A 247 10.64 -9.84 20.12
CA LEU A 247 11.20 -10.86 19.26
C LEU A 247 11.93 -11.94 20.03
N LYS A 248 11.75 -13.20 19.64
CA LYS A 248 12.60 -14.32 20.03
C LYS A 248 14.04 -14.09 19.59
N ARG A 249 14.98 -14.84 20.17
CA ARG A 249 16.38 -14.86 19.72
C ARG A 249 16.44 -15.23 18.24
N ARG A 250 17.26 -14.52 17.45
CA ARG A 250 17.36 -14.62 15.98
C ARG A 250 16.07 -14.27 15.22
N GLY A 251 15.09 -13.68 15.92
CA GLY A 251 13.84 -13.19 15.29
C GLY A 251 14.10 -12.08 14.26
N ILE A 252 13.13 -11.85 13.39
CA ILE A 252 13.24 -10.93 12.27
C ILE A 252 12.21 -9.82 12.42
N LEU A 253 12.65 -8.56 12.31
CA LEU A 253 11.80 -7.40 12.14
C LEU A 253 11.89 -6.94 10.69
N ALA A 254 10.77 -7.00 9.98
CA ALA A 254 10.60 -6.39 8.66
C ALA A 254 10.02 -4.97 8.84
N GLN A 255 10.81 -3.96 8.53
CA GLN A 255 10.42 -2.55 8.66
C GLN A 255 9.72 -2.09 7.39
N ILE A 256 8.40 -2.06 7.42
CA ILE A 256 7.52 -1.61 6.32
C ILE A 256 7.13 -0.14 6.52
N GLY A 257 6.80 0.23 7.79
CA GLY A 257 6.46 1.60 8.14
C GLY A 257 7.64 2.54 7.98
N MET A 258 7.43 3.68 7.31
CA MET A 258 8.49 4.67 7.11
C MET A 258 8.69 5.49 8.38
N LEU A 259 9.90 5.47 8.91
CA LEU A 259 10.31 6.34 10.01
C LEU A 259 10.57 7.77 9.51
N ALA A 260 10.34 8.76 10.37
CA ALA A 260 10.67 10.14 10.06
C ALA A 260 12.17 10.29 9.74
N ALA A 261 12.49 11.22 8.82
CA ALA A 261 13.87 11.54 8.49
C ALA A 261 14.63 12.06 9.73
N GLY A 262 15.92 11.73 9.81
CA GLY A 262 16.81 12.07 10.93
C GLY A 262 17.18 10.87 11.78
N GLY A 263 17.96 11.09 12.82
CA GLY A 263 18.36 10.03 13.74
C GLY A 263 17.22 9.67 14.71
N VAL A 264 16.94 8.37 14.84
CA VAL A 264 15.98 7.84 15.83
C VAL A 264 16.67 6.89 16.80
N PRO A 265 16.34 6.90 18.10
CA PRO A 265 16.94 5.99 19.08
C PRO A 265 16.35 4.59 18.88
N ILE A 266 17.24 3.58 18.69
CA ILE A 266 16.90 2.16 18.58
C ILE A 266 17.67 1.36 19.60
N GLU A 267 17.02 0.36 20.24
CA GLU A 267 17.55 -0.54 21.26
C GLU A 267 18.52 -1.58 20.69
N MET A 268 19.65 -1.09 20.16
CA MET A 268 20.65 -1.94 19.50
C MET A 268 21.32 -2.97 20.44
N ALA A 269 21.37 -2.72 21.75
CA ALA A 269 21.91 -3.69 22.69
C ALA A 269 21.11 -5.02 22.67
N THR A 270 19.79 -4.93 22.60
CA THR A 270 18.90 -6.10 22.46
C THR A 270 19.08 -6.78 21.10
N VAL A 271 19.21 -6.00 20.03
CA VAL A 271 19.48 -6.54 18.68
C VAL A 271 20.74 -7.38 18.67
N VAL A 272 21.84 -6.87 19.27
CA VAL A 272 23.12 -7.57 19.33
C VAL A 272 23.04 -8.80 20.23
N SER A 273 22.50 -8.66 21.47
CA SER A 273 22.51 -9.75 22.46
C SER A 273 21.59 -10.92 22.09
N ARG A 274 20.61 -10.72 21.23
CA ARG A 274 19.69 -11.76 20.73
C ARG A 274 19.94 -12.14 19.27
N GLU A 275 20.95 -11.56 18.61
CA GLU A 275 21.24 -11.74 17.18
C GLU A 275 19.99 -11.50 16.29
N LEU A 276 19.24 -10.43 16.57
CA LEU A 276 18.04 -10.08 15.79
C LEU A 276 18.42 -9.57 14.42
N GLN A 277 17.52 -9.74 13.45
CA GLN A 277 17.68 -9.22 12.11
C GLN A 277 16.68 -8.08 11.87
N LEU A 278 17.17 -6.89 11.59
CA LEU A 278 16.37 -5.75 11.16
C LEU A 278 16.49 -5.62 9.65
N ARG A 279 15.39 -5.74 8.93
CA ARG A 279 15.34 -5.73 7.47
C ARG A 279 14.40 -4.63 6.98
N GLY A 280 14.90 -3.70 6.17
CA GLY A 280 14.09 -2.68 5.53
C GLY A 280 13.27 -3.26 4.38
N CYS A 281 12.06 -2.75 4.19
CA CYS A 281 11.17 -3.10 3.08
C CYS A 281 10.81 -1.84 2.31
N PHE A 282 11.02 -1.84 1.01
CA PHE A 282 10.69 -0.70 0.17
C PHE A 282 9.80 -1.13 -0.99
N ARG A 283 8.55 -0.64 -1.01
CA ARG A 283 7.57 -0.97 -2.06
C ARG A 283 7.45 -2.49 -2.26
N PHE A 284 7.53 -2.96 -3.50
CA PHE A 284 7.55 -4.38 -3.88
C PHE A 284 8.11 -4.54 -5.31
N ALA A 285 8.49 -5.75 -5.70
CA ALA A 285 8.97 -6.08 -7.03
C ALA A 285 7.82 -6.56 -7.94
N ASP A 286 7.36 -7.79 -7.74
CA ASP A 286 6.34 -8.49 -8.54
C ASP A 286 5.18 -9.05 -7.69
N GLU A 287 5.18 -8.76 -6.40
CA GLU A 287 4.20 -9.30 -5.46
C GLU A 287 2.74 -8.92 -5.77
N ILE A 288 2.52 -7.98 -6.70
CA ILE A 288 1.16 -7.60 -7.12
C ILE A 288 0.39 -8.77 -7.74
N ASP A 289 1.06 -9.67 -8.45
CA ASP A 289 0.40 -10.83 -9.06
C ASP A 289 -0.08 -11.81 -7.98
N ALA A 290 0.75 -12.08 -6.96
CA ALA A 290 0.36 -12.84 -5.77
C ALA A 290 -0.74 -12.14 -4.96
N ALA A 291 -0.71 -10.81 -4.87
CA ALA A 291 -1.76 -10.02 -4.22
C ALA A 291 -3.12 -10.19 -4.91
N ILE A 292 -3.15 -10.16 -6.24
CA ILE A 292 -4.37 -10.37 -7.03
C ILE A 292 -4.95 -11.77 -6.76
N GLU A 293 -4.11 -12.81 -6.79
CA GLU A 293 -4.53 -14.18 -6.49
C GLU A 293 -5.06 -14.31 -5.05
N MET A 294 -4.37 -13.71 -4.07
CA MET A 294 -4.79 -13.72 -2.68
C MET A 294 -6.13 -12.99 -2.48
N LEU A 295 -6.34 -11.83 -3.13
CA LEU A 295 -7.61 -11.10 -3.09
C LEU A 295 -8.76 -11.90 -3.71
N ALA A 296 -8.51 -12.64 -4.78
CA ALA A 296 -9.52 -13.50 -5.40
C ALA A 296 -9.90 -14.67 -4.47
N ALA A 297 -8.91 -15.29 -3.81
CA ALA A 297 -9.11 -16.44 -2.93
C ALA A 297 -9.69 -16.06 -1.56
N ASN A 298 -9.49 -14.82 -1.08
CA ASN A 298 -9.83 -14.40 0.29
C ASN A 298 -10.75 -13.16 0.31
N PRO A 299 -12.05 -13.32 0.07
CA PRO A 299 -13.00 -12.20 0.03
C PRO A 299 -13.05 -11.35 1.31
N SER A 300 -12.72 -11.93 2.46
CA SER A 300 -12.71 -11.24 3.76
C SER A 300 -11.71 -10.09 3.84
N ILE A 301 -10.66 -10.08 3.00
CA ILE A 301 -9.68 -8.97 2.95
C ILE A 301 -10.36 -7.65 2.59
N GLU A 302 -11.46 -7.69 1.86
CA GLU A 302 -12.23 -6.49 1.50
C GLU A 302 -12.73 -5.70 2.72
N GLN A 303 -12.83 -6.31 3.90
CA GLN A 303 -13.20 -5.62 5.15
C GLN A 303 -12.19 -4.54 5.57
N VAL A 304 -10.99 -4.54 5.01
CA VAL A 304 -10.02 -3.45 5.20
C VAL A 304 -10.52 -2.14 4.61
N ILE A 305 -11.39 -2.20 3.58
CA ILE A 305 -12.04 -1.02 2.99
C ILE A 305 -13.21 -0.61 3.88
N THR A 306 -13.10 0.56 4.50
CA THR A 306 -14.12 1.05 5.43
C THR A 306 -14.99 2.16 4.86
N HIS A 307 -14.46 2.95 3.92
CA HIS A 307 -15.15 4.10 3.35
C HIS A 307 -14.96 4.18 1.85
N GLU A 308 -15.98 4.71 1.19
CA GLU A 308 -15.94 5.10 -0.21
C GLU A 308 -16.47 6.53 -0.34
N VAL A 309 -15.82 7.32 -1.17
CA VAL A 309 -16.25 8.69 -1.51
C VAL A 309 -16.27 8.84 -3.03
N GLU A 310 -17.12 9.73 -3.53
CA GLU A 310 -17.06 10.11 -4.95
C GLU A 310 -15.84 10.98 -5.24
N LEU A 311 -15.40 11.03 -6.51
CA LEU A 311 -14.28 11.90 -6.91
C LEU A 311 -14.50 13.35 -6.48
N ALA A 312 -15.72 13.86 -6.57
CA ALA A 312 -16.06 15.21 -6.15
C ALA A 312 -15.81 15.47 -4.64
N ASP A 313 -15.87 14.41 -3.82
CA ASP A 313 -15.72 14.45 -2.36
C ASP A 313 -14.33 13.98 -1.89
N SER A 314 -13.36 13.84 -2.82
CA SER A 314 -12.02 13.30 -2.52
C SER A 314 -11.33 14.00 -1.35
N LEU A 315 -11.47 15.33 -1.21
CA LEU A 315 -10.88 16.09 -0.11
C LEU A 315 -11.49 15.71 1.25
N ALA A 316 -12.79 15.43 1.30
CA ALA A 316 -13.43 14.88 2.51
C ALA A 316 -12.90 13.45 2.76
N GLY A 317 -12.70 12.66 1.70
CA GLY A 317 -12.05 11.35 1.76
C GLY A 317 -10.63 11.41 2.35
N PHE A 318 -9.84 12.41 2.00
CA PHE A 318 -8.51 12.63 2.60
C PHE A 318 -8.62 12.93 4.11
N GLY A 319 -9.60 13.74 4.52
CA GLY A 319 -9.89 13.95 5.93
C GLY A 319 -10.25 12.65 6.66
N THR A 320 -11.12 11.84 6.07
CA THR A 320 -11.51 10.52 6.60
C THR A 320 -10.30 9.57 6.69
N ALA A 321 -9.47 9.49 5.65
CA ALA A 321 -8.30 8.62 5.64
C ALA A 321 -7.23 9.01 6.67
N ARG A 322 -7.20 10.27 7.07
CA ARG A 322 -6.30 10.77 8.13
C ARG A 322 -6.74 10.37 9.53
N ASP A 323 -8.03 10.13 9.75
CA ASP A 323 -8.56 9.65 11.01
C ASP A 323 -8.44 8.12 11.12
N SER A 324 -7.28 7.66 11.58
CA SER A 324 -6.97 6.24 11.69
C SER A 324 -7.86 5.48 12.69
N ASP A 325 -8.51 6.18 13.63
CA ASP A 325 -9.42 5.50 14.58
C ASP A 325 -10.71 5.09 13.89
N SER A 326 -11.29 5.95 13.07
CA SER A 326 -12.56 5.69 12.38
C SER A 326 -12.37 4.97 11.03
N SER A 327 -11.21 5.09 10.36
CA SER A 327 -10.99 4.55 9.02
C SER A 327 -9.90 3.49 8.91
N GLY A 328 -10.13 2.51 8.04
CA GLY A 328 -9.13 1.66 7.41
C GLY A 328 -8.78 2.22 6.04
N LYS A 329 -8.85 1.39 4.98
CA LYS A 329 -8.68 1.89 3.61
C LYS A 329 -9.90 2.70 3.17
N VAL A 330 -9.65 3.90 2.63
CA VAL A 330 -10.64 4.76 1.99
C VAL A 330 -10.44 4.71 0.49
N LEU A 331 -11.50 4.47 -0.26
CA LEU A 331 -11.49 4.47 -1.72
C LEU A 331 -12.18 5.71 -2.28
N VAL A 332 -11.64 6.23 -3.37
CA VAL A 332 -12.28 7.22 -4.23
C VAL A 332 -12.91 6.49 -5.41
N ARG A 333 -14.21 6.67 -5.63
CA ARG A 333 -14.93 6.19 -6.82
C ARG A 333 -14.78 7.23 -7.92
N LEU A 334 -14.23 6.84 -9.08
CA LEU A 334 -13.78 7.74 -10.15
C LEU A 334 -14.73 7.80 -11.33
N SER A 335 -15.35 6.69 -11.69
CA SER A 335 -16.36 6.64 -12.72
C SER A 335 -17.48 5.71 -12.27
N GLY A 336 -18.70 5.96 -12.76
CA GLY A 336 -19.85 5.11 -12.48
C GLY A 336 -19.65 3.69 -13.01
N GLY A 337 -18.81 2.94 -12.33
CA GLY A 337 -18.52 1.54 -12.59
C GLY A 337 -19.48 0.65 -11.79
N GLU A 338 -20.78 0.69 -12.11
CA GLU A 338 -21.62 -0.47 -11.89
C GLU A 338 -21.28 -1.50 -12.96
N GLN A 339 -20.36 -2.40 -12.63
CA GLN A 339 -20.42 -3.75 -13.16
C GLN A 339 -20.58 -4.67 -11.96
N ARG A 340 -21.81 -5.25 -11.91
CA ARG A 340 -22.25 -6.29 -11.00
C ARG A 340 -21.41 -7.55 -11.16
#